data_ff59ed100c84dd2bf99567fe43d734ba
#
_entry.id   ff59ed100c84dd2bf99567fe43d734ba
#
_cell.length_a   1.000
_cell.length_b   1.000
_cell.length_c   1.000
_cell.angle_alpha   90.00
_cell.angle_beta   90.00
_cell.angle_gamma   90.00
#
_symmetry.space_group_name_H-M   'P 1'
#
loop_
_entity.id
_entity.type
_entity.pdbx_description
1 polymer ?
#
loop_
_entity_poly.entity_id
_entity_poly.type
_entity_poly.pdbx_seq_one_letter_code
_entity_poly.pdbx_strand_id
1 'polypeptide(L)'
;MKKIALVFAIFVGICVITGVSSSCSKSVFSEEMYDSLIEIKSPVDTVDPNHTWVLTEKDTLIVNINGGVGAKMFQVLTDDPSASSDANIIAQRPVEEGDQFSMNISYPQRLGTLYGALVDAEGRYTLMSFKPSSSNRVDFSKPTYQSRSLDKQPSLLYYAYCYEGEMPEPGDYDYNEVVMHLALERTGEKEMRFHVKLAAVGSTTPLAGLIRLPEYTMDDIDSLYAVGGSSFNVNMAGDEIKQQNSYVEDKDLLGKLLVSGKNGEPIINLFADAHWAIGDVKNNEYGQFNRKQYNVNYGTTSTTAELLPREIVYVLKVKDPLKLSYLTLEDIDPFVMKLYGNVRREIHTFPYRKVDALYENKYIDVQNLPWALVIPSGSFWHPLHGQNIGFRMRKDYNEGIEILFGAYSKKGHAFGEWSVDRNNAIDWYLNDYATEGQVYKW
;
A
#
# COMPACT_ATOMS: atom_id res chain seq x y z
N MET A 1 -25.33 35.94 -59.49
CA MET A 1 -25.54 34.84 -58.55
C MET A 1 -24.66 33.61 -58.76
N LYS A 2 -24.42 33.13 -59.99
CA LYS A 2 -23.56 31.94 -60.23
C LYS A 2 -22.08 32.12 -59.83
N LYS A 3 -21.50 33.33 -59.93
CA LYS A 3 -20.09 33.58 -59.52
C LYS A 3 -19.85 33.62 -58.01
N ILE A 4 -20.86 34.03 -57.25
CA ILE A 4 -20.75 34.06 -55.76
C ILE A 4 -20.83 32.65 -55.18
N ALA A 5 -21.67 31.78 -55.77
CA ALA A 5 -21.78 30.38 -55.33
C ALA A 5 -20.48 29.59 -55.61
N LEU A 6 -19.74 29.90 -56.69
CA LEU A 6 -18.47 29.24 -56.99
C LEU A 6 -17.35 29.66 -56.03
N VAL A 7 -17.32 30.93 -55.62
CA VAL A 7 -16.33 31.44 -54.66
C VAL A 7 -16.58 30.82 -53.26
N PHE A 8 -17.87 30.67 -52.89
CA PHE A 8 -18.21 30.04 -51.63
C PHE A 8 -17.90 28.54 -51.58
N ALA A 9 -18.12 27.83 -52.71
CA ALA A 9 -17.74 26.42 -52.82
C ALA A 9 -16.23 26.20 -52.76
N ILE A 10 -15.44 27.11 -53.36
CA ILE A 10 -13.97 27.04 -53.28
C ILE A 10 -13.47 27.37 -51.88
N PHE A 11 -14.11 28.34 -51.19
CA PHE A 11 -13.73 28.68 -49.80
C PHE A 11 -14.08 27.56 -48.80
N VAL A 12 -15.22 26.93 -48.96
CA VAL A 12 -15.61 25.77 -48.14
C VAL A 12 -14.72 24.56 -48.44
N GLY A 13 -14.38 24.34 -49.72
CA GLY A 13 -13.44 23.29 -50.12
C GLY A 13 -12.04 23.48 -49.56
N ILE A 14 -11.53 24.72 -49.53
CA ILE A 14 -10.23 25.04 -48.92
C ILE A 14 -10.28 24.91 -47.40
N CYS A 15 -11.35 25.31 -46.73
CA CYS A 15 -11.50 25.13 -45.31
C CYS A 15 -11.62 23.64 -44.91
N VAL A 16 -12.25 22.81 -45.74
CA VAL A 16 -12.32 21.36 -45.48
C VAL A 16 -10.99 20.68 -45.72
N ILE A 17 -10.25 21.10 -46.77
CA ILE A 17 -8.91 20.54 -47.06
C ILE A 17 -7.88 20.99 -46.00
N THR A 18 -7.96 22.24 -45.54
CA THR A 18 -7.08 22.69 -44.43
C THR A 18 -7.49 22.12 -43.10
N GLY A 19 -8.79 21.87 -42.83
CA GLY A 19 -9.26 21.21 -41.63
C GLY A 19 -8.86 19.73 -41.54
N VAL A 20 -8.83 19.03 -42.68
CA VAL A 20 -8.42 17.61 -42.71
C VAL A 20 -6.89 17.48 -42.73
N SER A 21 -6.14 18.45 -43.29
CA SER A 21 -4.68 18.41 -43.22
C SER A 21 -4.11 18.85 -41.87
N SER A 22 -4.85 19.63 -41.07
CA SER A 22 -4.43 19.94 -39.71
C SER A 22 -4.78 18.83 -38.69
N SER A 23 -5.69 17.90 -39.05
CA SER A 23 -5.94 16.73 -38.19
C SER A 23 -4.91 15.61 -38.37
N CYS A 24 -4.03 15.71 -39.37
CA CYS A 24 -2.91 14.81 -39.61
C CYS A 24 -1.55 15.46 -39.31
N SER A 25 -1.51 16.65 -38.73
CA SER A 25 -0.27 17.05 -38.08
C SER A 25 -0.13 16.08 -36.89
N LYS A 26 0.80 15.12 -37.01
CA LYS A 26 1.38 14.49 -35.86
C LYS A 26 1.66 15.64 -34.89
N SER A 27 0.93 15.74 -33.80
CA SER A 27 1.40 16.52 -32.67
C SER A 27 2.78 15.94 -32.42
N VAL A 28 3.79 16.66 -32.80
CA VAL A 28 5.16 16.32 -32.46
C VAL A 28 5.18 16.59 -30.97
N PHE A 29 4.94 15.55 -30.20
CA PHE A 29 5.19 15.52 -28.79
C PHE A 29 6.69 15.77 -28.70
N SER A 30 7.09 17.03 -28.50
CA SER A 30 8.48 17.33 -28.28
C SER A 30 8.83 16.85 -26.87
N GLU A 31 10.04 16.37 -26.67
CA GLU A 31 10.56 15.99 -25.37
C GLU A 31 10.35 17.12 -24.34
N GLU A 32 10.56 18.38 -24.74
CA GLU A 32 10.29 19.58 -23.94
C GLU A 32 8.81 19.73 -23.53
N MET A 33 7.87 19.35 -24.38
CA MET A 33 6.44 19.41 -24.09
C MET A 33 6.05 18.27 -23.14
N TYR A 34 6.66 17.10 -23.29
CA TYR A 34 6.51 15.96 -22.38
C TYR A 34 7.06 16.30 -21.00
N ASP A 35 8.29 16.81 -20.94
CA ASP A 35 8.94 17.22 -19.69
C ASP A 35 8.13 18.31 -18.96
N SER A 36 7.58 19.28 -19.71
CA SER A 36 6.75 20.33 -19.11
C SER A 36 5.42 19.80 -18.54
N LEU A 37 4.81 18.79 -19.16
CA LEU A 37 3.59 18.15 -18.65
C LEU A 37 3.86 17.32 -17.40
N ILE A 38 4.99 16.61 -17.39
CA ILE A 38 5.45 15.86 -16.21
C ILE A 38 5.74 16.83 -15.07
N GLU A 39 6.47 17.90 -15.32
CA GLU A 39 6.78 18.92 -14.34
C GLU A 39 5.54 19.57 -13.73
N ILE A 40 4.48 19.79 -14.51
CA ILE A 40 3.21 20.33 -14.02
C ILE A 40 2.50 19.35 -13.08
N LYS A 41 2.61 18.04 -13.31
CA LYS A 41 1.95 17.01 -12.49
C LYS A 41 2.71 16.66 -11.23
N SER A 42 4.01 16.84 -11.18
CA SER A 42 4.82 16.45 -10.02
C SER A 42 4.31 17.06 -8.71
N PRO A 43 4.18 16.28 -7.63
CA PRO A 43 3.80 16.79 -6.31
C PRO A 43 4.86 17.69 -5.68
N VAL A 44 6.09 17.60 -6.15
CA VAL A 44 7.24 18.28 -5.55
C VAL A 44 8.19 18.81 -6.64
N ASP A 45 8.98 19.85 -6.33
CA ASP A 45 9.94 20.44 -7.29
C ASP A 45 11.25 19.65 -7.35
N THR A 46 11.64 19.02 -6.25
CA THR A 46 12.89 18.25 -6.14
C THR A 46 12.71 17.04 -5.25
N VAL A 47 13.38 15.97 -5.59
CA VAL A 47 13.44 14.72 -4.82
C VAL A 47 14.90 14.40 -4.53
N ASP A 48 15.21 13.95 -3.33
CA ASP A 48 16.53 13.38 -3.04
C ASP A 48 16.75 12.15 -3.94
N PRO A 49 17.74 12.15 -4.83
CA PRO A 49 18.00 11.02 -5.71
C PRO A 49 18.40 9.73 -4.97
N ASN A 50 18.77 9.84 -3.68
CA ASN A 50 19.10 8.71 -2.82
C ASN A 50 17.95 8.36 -1.86
N HIS A 51 16.75 8.90 -2.07
CA HIS A 51 15.60 8.63 -1.21
C HIS A 51 15.24 7.14 -1.24
N THR A 52 15.00 6.58 -0.08
CA THR A 52 14.69 5.15 0.07
C THR A 52 13.20 4.86 0.11
N TRP A 53 12.36 5.88 0.20
CA TRP A 53 10.90 5.81 0.29
C TRP A 53 10.39 4.89 1.40
N VAL A 54 11.15 4.82 2.52
CA VAL A 54 10.87 3.97 3.68
C VAL A 54 10.56 4.87 4.87
N LEU A 55 9.44 4.59 5.54
CA LEU A 55 8.97 5.26 6.76
C LEU A 55 9.10 4.36 8.00
N THR A 56 9.75 3.23 7.83
CA THR A 56 9.92 2.21 8.87
C THR A 56 11.40 1.95 9.15
N GLU A 57 11.66 1.42 10.33
CA GLU A 57 12.94 0.85 10.72
C GLU A 57 12.74 -0.63 11.03
N LYS A 58 13.78 -1.42 10.79
CA LYS A 58 13.84 -2.85 11.08
C LYS A 58 14.93 -3.14 12.09
N ASP A 59 14.62 -3.95 13.10
CA ASP A 59 15.58 -4.40 14.10
C ASP A 59 15.35 -5.88 14.44
N THR A 60 16.36 -6.52 15.03
CA THR A 60 16.26 -7.87 15.56
C THR A 60 16.25 -7.81 17.08
N LEU A 61 15.13 -8.16 17.70
CA LEU A 61 15.01 -8.24 19.14
C LEU A 61 15.57 -9.56 19.69
N ILE A 62 16.26 -9.46 20.82
CA ILE A 62 16.62 -10.60 21.67
C ILE A 62 15.70 -10.57 22.88
N VAL A 63 14.91 -11.60 23.06
CA VAL A 63 13.88 -11.67 24.11
C VAL A 63 14.21 -12.78 25.10
N ASN A 64 14.11 -12.45 26.39
CA ASN A 64 14.27 -13.39 27.50
C ASN A 64 13.06 -13.28 28.43
N ILE A 65 12.32 -14.37 28.62
CA ILE A 65 11.11 -14.43 29.43
C ILE A 65 11.24 -15.34 30.69
N ASN A 66 12.44 -15.52 31.19
CA ASN A 66 12.69 -16.40 32.35
C ASN A 66 11.89 -16.05 33.61
N GLY A 67 11.35 -14.83 33.72
CA GLY A 67 10.47 -14.41 34.81
C GLY A 67 8.99 -14.30 34.43
N GLY A 68 8.63 -14.71 33.22
CA GLY A 68 7.29 -14.54 32.65
C GLY A 68 6.34 -15.66 33.04
N VAL A 69 6.07 -15.85 34.32
CA VAL A 69 5.18 -16.89 34.83
C VAL A 69 3.78 -16.79 34.22
N GLY A 70 3.34 -17.86 33.58
CA GLY A 70 2.00 -17.94 32.95
C GLY A 70 1.87 -17.23 31.59
N ALA A 71 2.95 -16.66 31.06
CA ALA A 71 2.92 -16.01 29.73
C ALA A 71 2.51 -17.00 28.64
N LYS A 72 1.66 -16.56 27.71
CA LYS A 72 1.19 -17.32 26.55
C LYS A 72 1.56 -16.64 25.23
N MET A 73 1.72 -15.32 25.25
CA MET A 73 2.05 -14.51 24.09
C MET A 73 3.08 -13.45 24.46
N PHE A 74 4.08 -13.25 23.62
CA PHE A 74 4.90 -12.06 23.61
C PHE A 74 4.45 -11.14 22.47
N GLN A 75 4.30 -9.85 22.78
CA GLN A 75 3.93 -8.81 21.82
C GLN A 75 4.92 -7.66 21.87
N VAL A 76 5.11 -7.00 20.73
CA VAL A 76 5.78 -5.70 20.62
C VAL A 76 4.72 -4.67 20.25
N LEU A 77 4.64 -3.59 21.05
CA LEU A 77 3.60 -2.57 20.93
C LEU A 77 4.21 -1.20 20.58
N THR A 78 3.43 -0.39 19.88
CA THR A 78 3.79 0.99 19.54
C THR A 78 3.80 1.93 20.73
N ASP A 79 2.98 1.63 21.76
CA ASP A 79 2.78 2.49 22.93
C ASP A 79 2.40 1.66 24.17
N ASP A 80 2.36 2.30 25.35
CA ASP A 80 1.83 1.69 26.57
C ASP A 80 0.30 1.58 26.49
N PRO A 81 -0.26 0.37 26.38
CA PRO A 81 -1.70 0.19 26.22
C PRO A 81 -2.52 0.54 27.47
N SER A 82 -1.86 0.75 28.61
CA SER A 82 -2.54 1.25 29.83
C SER A 82 -2.68 2.77 29.84
N ALA A 83 -1.91 3.47 29.03
CA ALA A 83 -1.89 4.93 28.92
C ALA A 83 -2.48 5.44 27.59
N SER A 84 -2.48 4.61 26.55
CA SER A 84 -2.93 4.97 25.19
C SER A 84 -3.94 3.95 24.67
N SER A 85 -5.09 4.45 24.22
CA SER A 85 -6.09 3.62 23.52
C SER A 85 -5.66 3.24 22.11
N ASP A 86 -4.58 3.84 21.59
CA ASP A 86 -4.10 3.71 20.22
C ASP A 86 -2.83 2.86 20.12
N ALA A 87 -2.49 2.13 21.20
CA ALA A 87 -1.44 1.14 21.20
C ALA A 87 -1.73 0.04 20.17
N ASN A 88 -0.77 -0.25 19.30
CA ASN A 88 -0.90 -1.26 18.26
C ASN A 88 0.19 -2.33 18.38
N ILE A 89 -0.17 -3.56 18.02
CA ILE A 89 0.74 -4.69 17.98
C ILE A 89 1.54 -4.64 16.66
N ILE A 90 2.85 -4.46 16.80
CA ILE A 90 3.80 -4.48 15.68
C ILE A 90 4.13 -5.92 15.28
N ALA A 91 4.38 -6.76 16.28
CA ALA A 91 4.75 -8.16 16.11
C ALA A 91 4.33 -8.96 17.33
N GLN A 92 4.07 -10.24 17.15
CA GLN A 92 3.77 -11.15 18.25
C GLN A 92 4.20 -12.59 17.94
N ARG A 93 4.37 -13.38 19.00
CA ARG A 93 4.56 -14.82 18.92
C ARG A 93 4.07 -15.54 20.18
N PRO A 94 3.58 -16.78 20.07
CA PRO A 94 3.35 -17.65 21.22
C PRO A 94 4.64 -17.92 21.99
N VAL A 95 4.55 -17.99 23.30
CA VAL A 95 5.69 -18.22 24.19
C VAL A 95 5.32 -19.08 25.38
N GLU A 96 6.37 -19.67 25.98
CA GLU A 96 6.31 -20.37 27.26
C GLU A 96 7.31 -19.77 28.26
N GLU A 97 7.09 -20.06 29.54
CA GLU A 97 8.03 -19.65 30.59
C GLU A 97 9.41 -20.24 30.34
N GLY A 98 10.44 -19.41 30.43
CA GLY A 98 11.84 -19.83 30.21
C GLY A 98 12.32 -19.65 28.75
N ASP A 99 11.45 -19.27 27.85
CA ASP A 99 11.84 -19.05 26.44
C ASP A 99 12.87 -17.94 26.30
N GLN A 100 13.83 -18.20 25.40
CA GLN A 100 14.79 -17.22 24.90
C GLN A 100 14.82 -17.32 23.39
N PHE A 101 14.64 -16.20 22.69
CA PHE A 101 14.58 -16.20 21.24
C PHE A 101 14.99 -14.86 20.64
N SER A 102 15.21 -14.87 19.34
CA SER A 102 15.35 -13.66 18.52
C SER A 102 14.19 -13.57 17.53
N MET A 103 13.75 -12.36 17.24
CA MET A 103 12.75 -12.10 16.20
C MET A 103 12.99 -10.73 15.57
N ASN A 104 12.67 -10.60 14.28
CA ASN A 104 12.68 -9.31 13.62
C ASN A 104 11.38 -8.55 13.95
N ILE A 105 11.51 -7.23 14.01
CA ILE A 105 10.41 -6.28 14.06
C ILE A 105 10.60 -5.21 12.99
N SER A 106 9.51 -4.70 12.45
CA SER A 106 9.48 -3.50 11.60
C SER A 106 8.50 -2.51 12.24
N TYR A 107 8.93 -1.28 12.43
CA TYR A 107 8.16 -0.27 13.18
C TYR A 107 8.29 1.11 12.53
N PRO A 108 7.28 2.00 12.73
CA PRO A 108 7.35 3.37 12.21
C PRO A 108 8.59 4.12 12.70
N GLN A 109 9.37 4.71 11.79
CA GLN A 109 10.62 5.44 12.07
C GLN A 109 10.44 6.56 13.12
N ARG A 110 9.24 7.16 13.19
CA ARG A 110 8.92 8.21 14.16
C ARG A 110 8.89 7.74 15.62
N LEU A 111 8.87 6.42 15.88
CA LEU A 111 8.75 5.86 17.22
C LEU A 111 10.14 5.64 17.85
N GLY A 112 10.49 6.48 18.82
CA GLY A 112 11.75 6.34 19.56
C GLY A 112 11.70 5.35 20.73
N THR A 113 10.50 4.91 21.14
CA THR A 113 10.28 3.96 22.24
C THR A 113 9.20 2.96 21.84
N LEU A 114 9.45 1.70 22.14
CA LEU A 114 8.52 0.60 21.95
C LEU A 114 8.29 -0.13 23.28
N TYR A 115 7.30 -1.01 23.33
CA TYR A 115 6.97 -1.78 24.52
C TYR A 115 6.96 -3.27 24.20
N GLY A 116 7.74 -4.05 24.94
CA GLY A 116 7.60 -5.49 25.02
C GLY A 116 6.52 -5.85 26.04
N ALA A 117 5.64 -6.75 25.67
CA ALA A 117 4.52 -7.19 26.52
C ALA A 117 4.48 -8.70 26.61
N LEU A 118 4.34 -9.23 27.82
CA LEU A 118 3.92 -10.61 28.07
C LEU A 118 2.43 -10.62 28.37
N VAL A 119 1.68 -11.48 27.68
CA VAL A 119 0.25 -11.65 27.85
C VAL A 119 -0.01 -13.05 28.40
N ASP A 120 -0.72 -13.14 29.53
CA ASP A 120 -1.09 -14.42 30.15
C ASP A 120 -2.42 -14.98 29.58
N ALA A 121 -2.85 -16.12 30.11
CA ALA A 121 -4.06 -16.79 29.64
C ALA A 121 -5.35 -15.99 29.94
N GLU A 122 -5.33 -15.10 30.93
CA GLU A 122 -6.42 -14.20 31.29
C GLU A 122 -6.40 -12.88 30.51
N GLY A 123 -5.45 -12.70 29.60
CA GLY A 123 -5.29 -11.49 28.81
C GLY A 123 -4.72 -10.30 29.58
N ARG A 124 -4.01 -10.55 30.70
CA ARG A 124 -3.32 -9.49 31.46
C ARG A 124 -1.93 -9.25 30.88
N TYR A 125 -1.49 -8.00 30.94
CA TYR A 125 -0.25 -7.51 30.36
C TYR A 125 0.82 -7.23 31.40
N THR A 126 2.01 -7.75 31.16
CA THR A 126 3.25 -7.35 31.85
C THR A 126 4.12 -6.59 30.85
N LEU A 127 4.40 -5.32 31.12
CA LEU A 127 4.99 -4.39 30.15
C LEU A 127 6.43 -3.99 30.48
N MET A 128 7.23 -3.80 29.44
CA MET A 128 8.59 -3.27 29.52
C MET A 128 8.84 -2.35 28.33
N SER A 129 9.18 -1.08 28.58
CA SER A 129 9.61 -0.16 27.52
C SER A 129 11.05 -0.41 27.11
N PHE A 130 11.36 -0.22 25.84
CA PHE A 130 12.71 -0.26 25.29
C PHE A 130 12.89 0.72 24.14
N LYS A 131 14.14 1.05 23.82
CA LYS A 131 14.50 1.90 22.68
C LYS A 131 15.26 1.08 21.66
N PRO A 132 14.67 0.74 20.50
CA PRO A 132 15.30 -0.14 19.50
C PRO A 132 16.71 0.36 19.11
N SER A 133 16.86 1.67 18.83
CA SER A 133 18.12 2.30 18.42
C SER A 133 19.25 2.19 19.43
N SER A 134 18.97 1.92 20.69
CA SER A 134 19.97 1.84 21.78
C SER A 134 20.04 0.48 22.47
N SER A 135 19.00 -0.32 22.39
CA SER A 135 18.93 -1.65 22.97
C SER A 135 17.89 -2.49 22.25
N ASN A 136 18.35 -3.53 21.58
CA ASN A 136 17.50 -4.55 20.94
C ASN A 136 17.19 -5.73 21.89
N ARG A 137 17.28 -5.53 23.21
CA ARG A 137 17.09 -6.57 24.21
C ARG A 137 15.88 -6.26 25.10
N VAL A 138 14.98 -7.23 25.20
CA VAL A 138 13.83 -7.23 26.12
C VAL A 138 13.98 -8.38 27.09
N ASP A 139 14.11 -8.08 28.39
CA ASP A 139 14.47 -9.05 29.42
C ASP A 139 13.47 -9.01 30.59
N PHE A 140 12.60 -10.01 30.68
CA PHE A 140 11.61 -10.19 31.75
C PHE A 140 12.11 -11.09 32.89
N SER A 141 13.42 -11.28 33.03
CA SER A 141 14.01 -12.12 34.10
C SER A 141 13.84 -11.55 35.53
N LYS A 142 13.44 -10.29 35.66
CA LYS A 142 13.25 -9.62 36.94
C LYS A 142 11.79 -9.74 37.41
N PRO A 143 11.53 -10.20 38.63
CA PRO A 143 10.17 -10.47 39.15
C PRO A 143 9.37 -9.20 39.54
N THR A 144 9.82 -8.01 39.18
CA THR A 144 9.22 -6.72 39.58
C THR A 144 8.09 -6.23 38.71
N TYR A 145 7.77 -6.93 37.62
CA TYR A 145 6.74 -6.48 36.67
C TYR A 145 5.36 -6.93 37.18
N GLN A 146 4.46 -5.96 37.35
CA GLN A 146 3.08 -6.23 37.72
C GLN A 146 2.24 -6.48 36.48
N SER A 147 1.51 -7.60 36.50
CA SER A 147 0.49 -7.91 35.50
C SER A 147 -0.74 -7.00 35.65
N ARG A 148 -1.28 -6.48 34.57
CA ARG A 148 -2.42 -5.56 34.54
C ARG A 148 -3.46 -6.03 33.53
N SER A 149 -4.73 -5.89 33.89
CA SER A 149 -5.83 -5.97 32.95
C SER A 149 -5.96 -4.65 32.19
N LEU A 150 -6.29 -4.71 30.90
CA LEU A 150 -6.53 -3.55 30.06
C LEU A 150 -8.02 -3.39 29.79
N ASP A 151 -8.49 -2.14 29.76
CA ASP A 151 -9.88 -1.81 29.38
C ASP A 151 -10.11 -2.08 27.89
N LYS A 152 -9.08 -1.84 27.05
CA LYS A 152 -9.08 -2.12 25.62
C LYS A 152 -7.81 -2.87 25.23
N GLN A 153 -7.97 -3.96 24.51
CA GLN A 153 -6.84 -4.71 23.98
C GLN A 153 -6.21 -3.98 22.79
N PRO A 154 -4.86 -3.98 22.66
CA PRO A 154 -4.20 -3.46 21.47
C PRO A 154 -4.68 -4.18 20.20
N SER A 155 -4.79 -3.44 19.11
CA SER A 155 -5.08 -3.97 17.78
C SER A 155 -3.80 -4.15 16.97
N LEU A 156 -3.84 -4.94 15.89
CA LEU A 156 -2.70 -5.07 14.99
C LEU A 156 -2.37 -3.73 14.33
N LEU A 157 -1.07 -3.44 14.15
CA LEU A 157 -0.62 -2.33 13.33
C LEU A 157 -0.72 -2.74 11.85
N TYR A 158 -1.60 -2.10 11.13
CA TYR A 158 -1.68 -2.23 9.68
C TYR A 158 -0.76 -1.23 9.00
N TYR A 159 -0.15 -1.65 7.89
CA TYR A 159 0.50 -0.75 6.95
C TYR A 159 -0.40 -0.55 5.74
N ALA A 160 -0.56 0.71 5.32
CA ALA A 160 -1.27 1.02 4.08
C ALA A 160 -0.29 0.98 2.91
N TYR A 161 -0.63 0.21 1.89
CA TYR A 161 0.07 0.10 0.62
C TYR A 161 -0.77 0.83 -0.43
N CYS A 162 -0.23 1.91 -0.95
CA CYS A 162 -0.92 2.86 -1.80
C CYS A 162 -0.22 2.90 -3.16
N TYR A 163 -0.94 2.64 -4.25
CA TYR A 163 -0.35 2.42 -5.58
C TYR A 163 -0.82 3.45 -6.60
N GLU A 164 0.12 3.88 -7.46
CA GLU A 164 -0.14 4.55 -8.72
C GLU A 164 -0.29 3.53 -9.85
N GLY A 165 -1.39 3.56 -10.58
CA GLY A 165 -1.71 2.59 -11.63
C GLY A 165 -1.25 2.98 -13.03
N GLU A 166 -0.77 4.20 -13.25
CA GLU A 166 -0.48 4.75 -14.57
C GLU A 166 0.86 4.28 -15.16
N MET A 167 1.74 3.65 -14.36
CA MET A 167 3.04 3.16 -14.81
C MET A 167 3.00 2.57 -16.23
N PRO A 168 3.89 2.97 -17.13
CA PRO A 168 5.13 3.75 -16.93
C PRO A 168 4.97 5.27 -17.05
N GLU A 169 3.79 5.77 -17.37
CA GLU A 169 3.53 7.19 -17.47
C GLU A 169 3.24 7.78 -16.09
N PRO A 170 3.76 8.95 -15.74
CA PRO A 170 3.46 9.61 -14.48
C PRO A 170 1.95 9.82 -14.30
N GLY A 171 1.42 9.42 -13.13
CA GLY A 171 0.02 9.56 -12.75
C GLY A 171 -0.34 10.96 -12.25
N ASP A 172 -1.39 11.05 -11.43
CA ASP A 172 -1.80 12.27 -10.72
C ASP A 172 -1.27 12.33 -9.29
N TYR A 173 -0.53 11.30 -8.88
CA TYR A 173 0.14 11.15 -7.58
C TYR A 173 -0.81 11.23 -6.38
N ASP A 174 -1.98 10.67 -6.54
CA ASP A 174 -2.94 10.52 -5.45
C ASP A 174 -2.80 9.16 -4.74
N TYR A 175 -2.06 8.23 -5.32
CA TYR A 175 -1.73 6.91 -4.76
C TYR A 175 -2.95 6.13 -4.29
N ASN A 176 -4.05 6.23 -4.99
CA ASN A 176 -5.32 5.63 -4.59
C ASN A 176 -5.91 4.63 -5.60
N GLU A 177 -5.21 4.31 -6.70
CA GLU A 177 -5.65 3.32 -7.69
C GLU A 177 -5.96 1.97 -7.07
N VAL A 178 -5.15 1.56 -6.10
CA VAL A 178 -5.42 0.47 -5.17
C VAL A 178 -4.83 0.84 -3.82
N VAL A 179 -5.65 0.82 -2.78
CA VAL A 179 -5.19 0.96 -1.39
C VAL A 179 -5.48 -0.33 -0.64
N MET A 180 -4.41 -1.00 -0.20
CA MET A 180 -4.49 -2.20 0.63
C MET A 180 -3.89 -1.94 2.01
N HIS A 181 -4.54 -2.41 3.07
CA HIS A 181 -3.94 -2.43 4.41
C HIS A 181 -3.56 -3.86 4.76
N LEU A 182 -2.33 -4.05 5.20
CA LEU A 182 -1.79 -5.35 5.59
C LEU A 182 -1.29 -5.32 7.03
N ALA A 183 -1.56 -6.41 7.76
CA ALA A 183 -0.93 -6.69 9.05
C ALA A 183 -0.52 -8.17 9.12
N LEU A 184 0.52 -8.46 9.88
CA LEU A 184 0.97 -9.81 10.17
C LEU A 184 0.65 -10.17 11.61
N GLU A 185 0.05 -11.35 11.82
CA GLU A 185 -0.29 -11.89 13.13
C GLU A 185 0.27 -13.31 13.26
N ARG A 186 1.29 -13.51 14.07
CA ARG A 186 1.79 -14.85 14.38
C ARG A 186 0.94 -15.48 15.47
N THR A 187 0.15 -16.51 15.14
CA THR A 187 -0.78 -17.17 16.05
C THR A 187 -0.29 -18.52 16.54
N GLY A 188 0.74 -19.06 15.91
CA GLY A 188 1.35 -20.35 16.27
C GLY A 188 2.84 -20.36 15.99
N GLU A 189 3.53 -21.44 16.41
CA GLU A 189 4.95 -21.58 16.08
C GLU A 189 5.20 -21.58 14.58
N LYS A 190 4.33 -22.27 13.82
CA LYS A 190 4.43 -22.45 12.37
C LYS A 190 3.33 -21.71 11.59
N GLU A 191 2.57 -20.84 12.23
CA GLU A 191 1.40 -20.20 11.65
C GLU A 191 1.51 -18.68 11.72
N MET A 192 1.35 -18.04 10.55
CA MET A 192 1.27 -16.59 10.36
C MET A 192 -0.02 -16.26 9.63
N ARG A 193 -0.77 -15.30 10.13
CA ARG A 193 -1.93 -14.73 9.46
C ARG A 193 -1.57 -13.44 8.76
N PHE A 194 -1.99 -13.33 7.53
CA PHE A 194 -1.95 -12.11 6.73
C PHE A 194 -3.34 -11.51 6.73
N HIS A 195 -3.52 -10.42 7.44
CA HIS A 195 -4.72 -9.63 7.43
C HIS A 195 -4.64 -8.67 6.27
N VAL A 196 -5.46 -8.86 5.25
CA VAL A 196 -5.47 -8.06 4.02
C VAL A 196 -6.80 -7.37 3.89
N LYS A 197 -6.79 -6.04 3.92
CA LYS A 197 -7.96 -5.20 3.76
C LYS A 197 -7.83 -4.41 2.46
N LEU A 198 -8.75 -4.64 1.52
CA LEU A 198 -8.87 -3.80 0.32
C LEU A 198 -9.72 -2.58 0.69
N ALA A 199 -9.05 -1.43 0.75
CA ALA A 199 -9.61 -0.20 1.30
C ALA A 199 -10.22 0.71 0.24
N ALA A 200 -9.51 0.90 -0.90
CA ALA A 200 -9.97 1.74 -2.00
C ALA A 200 -9.54 1.20 -3.37
N VAL A 201 -10.27 1.61 -4.40
CA VAL A 201 -9.99 1.33 -5.82
C VAL A 201 -10.27 2.58 -6.63
N GLY A 202 -9.25 3.38 -6.89
CA GLY A 202 -9.31 4.63 -7.68
C GLY A 202 -9.09 4.42 -9.17
N SER A 203 -8.43 3.34 -9.57
CA SER A 203 -8.21 3.03 -10.97
C SER A 203 -9.53 2.80 -11.72
N THR A 204 -9.58 3.19 -12.99
CA THR A 204 -10.64 2.80 -13.93
C THR A 204 -10.29 1.53 -14.70
N THR A 205 -9.06 1.03 -14.56
CA THR A 205 -8.57 -0.20 -15.20
C THR A 205 -8.44 -1.33 -14.21
N PRO A 206 -8.60 -2.61 -14.62
CA PRO A 206 -8.39 -3.75 -13.75
C PRO A 206 -6.96 -3.84 -13.23
N LEU A 207 -6.82 -3.96 -11.93
CA LEU A 207 -5.55 -4.22 -11.26
C LEU A 207 -5.69 -5.47 -10.38
N ALA A 208 -4.77 -6.42 -10.55
CA ALA A 208 -4.63 -7.56 -9.65
C ALA A 208 -3.81 -7.19 -8.42
N GLY A 209 -4.06 -7.86 -7.29
CA GLY A 209 -3.27 -7.70 -6.06
C GLY A 209 -2.65 -9.01 -5.64
N LEU A 210 -1.36 -8.98 -5.29
CA LEU A 210 -0.57 -10.14 -4.95
C LEU A 210 0.42 -9.82 -3.81
N ILE A 211 0.88 -10.85 -3.11
CA ILE A 211 1.98 -10.73 -2.13
C ILE A 211 3.04 -11.76 -2.47
N ARG A 212 4.26 -11.33 -2.74
CA ARG A 212 5.42 -12.20 -2.94
C ARG A 212 6.18 -12.39 -1.63
N LEU A 213 6.68 -13.62 -1.42
CA LEU A 213 7.49 -13.99 -0.26
C LEU A 213 8.93 -14.27 -0.72
N PRO A 214 9.80 -13.24 -0.84
CA PRO A 214 11.09 -13.37 -1.52
C PRO A 214 12.09 -14.29 -0.82
N GLU A 215 12.00 -14.38 0.50
CA GLU A 215 12.93 -15.19 1.33
C GLU A 215 12.45 -16.65 1.52
N TYR A 216 11.37 -17.02 0.81
CA TYR A 216 10.76 -18.35 0.87
C TYR A 216 10.86 -19.05 -0.48
N THR A 217 10.82 -20.37 -0.43
CA THR A 217 10.60 -21.25 -1.57
C THR A 217 9.25 -21.93 -1.42
N MET A 218 8.72 -22.49 -2.51
CA MET A 218 7.49 -23.29 -2.43
C MET A 218 7.61 -24.48 -1.46
N ASP A 219 8.83 -25.02 -1.30
CA ASP A 219 9.10 -26.11 -0.36
C ASP A 219 9.04 -25.71 1.11
N ASP A 220 9.21 -24.44 1.44
CA ASP A 220 9.10 -23.93 2.81
C ASP A 220 7.64 -23.89 3.30
N ILE A 221 6.70 -23.82 2.36
CA ILE A 221 5.27 -23.70 2.66
C ILE A 221 4.69 -25.09 2.90
N ASP A 222 3.98 -25.23 4.01
CA ASP A 222 3.18 -26.41 4.32
C ASP A 222 1.77 -26.26 3.74
N SER A 223 1.11 -25.12 4.03
CA SER A 223 -0.21 -24.81 3.50
C SER A 223 -0.49 -23.32 3.47
N LEU A 224 -1.41 -22.91 2.60
CA LEU A 224 -2.00 -21.56 2.55
C LEU A 224 -3.50 -21.67 2.30
N TYR A 225 -4.31 -21.00 3.12
CA TYR A 225 -5.76 -20.95 2.97
C TYR A 225 -6.34 -19.66 3.52
N ALA A 226 -7.55 -19.28 3.08
CA ALA A 226 -8.29 -18.15 3.63
C ALA A 226 -9.21 -18.63 4.76
N VAL A 227 -9.31 -17.86 5.84
CA VAL A 227 -10.16 -18.16 6.98
C VAL A 227 -11.64 -18.20 6.55
N GLY A 228 -12.36 -19.23 6.99
CA GLY A 228 -13.77 -19.43 6.64
C GLY A 228 -14.00 -19.78 5.16
N GLY A 229 -12.96 -20.11 4.40
CA GLY A 229 -13.04 -20.40 2.96
C GLY A 229 -13.36 -19.14 2.11
N SER A 230 -13.40 -17.97 2.73
CA SER A 230 -13.66 -16.70 2.03
C SER A 230 -12.36 -16.17 1.40
N SER A 231 -12.43 -15.74 0.17
CA SER A 231 -11.35 -15.03 -0.51
C SER A 231 -11.89 -13.79 -1.22
N PHE A 232 -11.04 -12.92 -1.73
CA PHE A 232 -11.49 -11.81 -2.56
C PHE A 232 -12.16 -12.26 -3.86
N ASN A 233 -12.00 -13.53 -4.25
CA ASN A 233 -12.62 -14.11 -5.43
C ASN A 233 -14.03 -14.68 -5.17
N VAL A 234 -14.53 -14.55 -3.94
CA VAL A 234 -15.90 -14.93 -3.53
C VAL A 234 -16.63 -13.65 -3.13
N ASN A 235 -17.83 -13.41 -3.64
CA ASN A 235 -18.60 -12.23 -3.25
C ASN A 235 -19.09 -12.33 -1.79
N MET A 236 -19.64 -11.23 -1.25
CA MET A 236 -20.15 -11.21 0.12
C MET A 236 -21.39 -12.11 0.35
N ALA A 237 -22.05 -12.57 -0.72
CA ALA A 237 -23.16 -13.54 -0.67
C ALA A 237 -22.65 -15.00 -0.68
N GLY A 238 -21.35 -15.23 -0.81
CA GLY A 238 -20.75 -16.57 -0.86
C GLY A 238 -20.68 -17.17 -2.27
N ASP A 239 -21.08 -16.44 -3.31
CA ASP A 239 -21.00 -16.88 -4.68
C ASP A 239 -19.58 -16.66 -5.22
N GLU A 240 -19.03 -17.64 -5.92
CA GLU A 240 -17.76 -17.50 -6.61
C GLU A 240 -17.84 -16.38 -7.66
N ILE A 241 -16.98 -15.40 -7.56
CA ILE A 241 -16.83 -14.36 -8.57
C ILE A 241 -16.17 -15.03 -9.78
N LYS A 242 -16.96 -15.39 -10.77
CA LYS A 242 -16.44 -15.89 -12.04
C LYS A 242 -15.72 -14.75 -12.73
N GLN A 243 -14.42 -14.75 -12.61
CA GLN A 243 -13.55 -13.80 -13.29
C GLN A 243 -13.58 -14.12 -14.79
N GLN A 244 -14.45 -13.48 -15.52
CA GLN A 244 -14.48 -13.54 -16.98
C GLN A 244 -13.68 -12.36 -17.53
N ASN A 245 -12.38 -12.28 -17.26
CA ASN A 245 -11.65 -11.15 -17.73
C ASN A 245 -10.45 -11.53 -18.58
N SER A 246 -10.50 -11.19 -19.86
CA SER A 246 -9.40 -11.35 -20.81
C SER A 246 -8.19 -10.43 -20.52
N TYR A 247 -8.33 -9.42 -19.68
CA TYR A 247 -7.25 -8.50 -19.33
C TYR A 247 -6.37 -8.99 -18.18
N VAL A 248 -6.85 -9.93 -17.35
CA VAL A 248 -6.09 -10.55 -16.27
C VAL A 248 -6.08 -12.07 -16.43
N GLU A 249 -6.31 -12.58 -17.62
CA GLU A 249 -6.14 -13.99 -17.93
C GLU A 249 -4.66 -14.38 -17.93
N ASP A 250 -4.04 -14.22 -16.79
CA ASP A 250 -2.92 -15.06 -16.48
C ASP A 250 -3.50 -16.42 -16.05
N LYS A 251 -3.51 -17.36 -16.98
CA LYS A 251 -4.02 -18.72 -16.75
C LYS A 251 -3.29 -19.41 -15.58
N ASP A 252 -2.11 -18.91 -15.23
CA ASP A 252 -1.31 -19.41 -14.13
C ASP A 252 -1.83 -18.89 -12.77
N LEU A 253 -2.56 -17.78 -12.73
CA LEU A 253 -3.11 -17.18 -11.52
C LEU A 253 -4.57 -17.57 -11.26
N LEU A 254 -5.33 -17.91 -12.31
CA LEU A 254 -6.77 -18.20 -12.17
C LEU A 254 -7.03 -19.39 -11.23
N GLY A 255 -7.83 -19.14 -10.19
CA GLY A 255 -8.27 -20.15 -9.24
C GLY A 255 -7.19 -20.68 -8.28
N LYS A 256 -5.96 -20.17 -8.33
CA LYS A 256 -4.87 -20.58 -7.43
C LYS A 256 -4.62 -19.50 -6.39
N LEU A 257 -4.66 -19.86 -5.13
CA LEU A 257 -4.32 -18.96 -4.03
C LEU A 257 -2.80 -18.79 -3.89
N LEU A 258 -2.04 -19.84 -4.12
CA LEU A 258 -0.58 -19.88 -4.05
C LEU A 258 -0.01 -20.27 -5.42
N VAL A 259 0.87 -19.43 -5.95
CA VAL A 259 1.56 -19.66 -7.22
C VAL A 259 3.06 -19.49 -7.05
N SER A 260 3.84 -20.08 -7.97
CA SER A 260 5.29 -19.93 -8.00
C SER A 260 5.67 -18.73 -8.86
N GLY A 261 6.51 -17.85 -8.34
CA GLY A 261 7.14 -16.78 -9.11
C GLY A 261 8.22 -17.29 -10.06
N LYS A 262 8.83 -16.37 -10.81
CA LYS A 262 9.87 -16.72 -11.82
C LYS A 262 11.11 -17.37 -11.23
N ASN A 263 11.45 -17.01 -10.00
CA ASN A 263 12.63 -17.55 -9.29
C ASN A 263 12.27 -18.68 -8.33
N GLY A 264 11.02 -19.18 -8.38
CA GLY A 264 10.52 -20.23 -7.49
C GLY A 264 10.01 -19.73 -6.14
N GLU A 265 9.97 -18.42 -5.92
CA GLU A 265 9.40 -17.81 -4.73
C GLU A 265 7.87 -17.97 -4.67
N PRO A 266 7.27 -18.17 -3.49
CA PRO A 266 5.81 -18.22 -3.34
C PRO A 266 5.19 -16.85 -3.55
N ILE A 267 4.06 -16.82 -4.25
CA ILE A 267 3.23 -15.64 -4.44
C ILE A 267 1.81 -15.97 -3.99
N ILE A 268 1.29 -15.21 -3.05
CA ILE A 268 -0.10 -15.26 -2.62
C ILE A 268 -0.93 -14.42 -3.60
N ASN A 269 -1.85 -15.05 -4.31
CA ASN A 269 -2.75 -14.39 -5.23
C ASN A 269 -4.00 -13.93 -4.46
N LEU A 270 -4.11 -12.64 -4.20
CA LEU A 270 -5.22 -12.07 -3.45
C LEU A 270 -6.47 -11.95 -4.32
N PHE A 271 -6.34 -11.21 -5.42
CA PHE A 271 -7.42 -10.97 -6.38
C PHE A 271 -6.86 -10.65 -7.77
N ALA A 272 -7.63 -10.99 -8.79
CA ALA A 272 -7.28 -10.67 -10.17
C ALA A 272 -7.82 -9.31 -10.63
N ASP A 273 -8.80 -8.74 -9.92
CA ASP A 273 -9.41 -7.44 -10.22
C ASP A 273 -9.90 -6.79 -8.93
N ALA A 274 -9.31 -5.65 -8.57
CA ALA A 274 -9.63 -4.91 -7.36
C ALA A 274 -11.10 -4.45 -7.32
N HIS A 275 -11.70 -4.08 -8.46
CA HIS A 275 -13.10 -3.65 -8.51
C HIS A 275 -14.07 -4.75 -8.09
N TRP A 276 -13.79 -5.98 -8.51
CA TRP A 276 -14.61 -7.13 -8.12
C TRP A 276 -14.33 -7.54 -6.69
N ALA A 277 -13.07 -7.46 -6.30
CA ALA A 277 -12.63 -7.82 -4.96
C ALA A 277 -13.26 -6.94 -3.87
N ILE A 278 -13.48 -5.64 -4.12
CA ILE A 278 -14.08 -4.72 -3.14
C ILE A 278 -15.57 -4.98 -2.92
N GLY A 279 -16.26 -5.68 -3.85
CA GLY A 279 -17.59 -6.26 -3.59
C GLY A 279 -18.74 -5.81 -4.46
N ASP A 280 -18.57 -4.88 -5.37
CA ASP A 280 -19.65 -4.47 -6.27
C ASP A 280 -19.51 -5.08 -7.67
N VAL A 281 -19.92 -6.34 -7.78
CA VAL A 281 -19.88 -7.10 -9.04
C VAL A 281 -20.85 -6.53 -10.09
N LYS A 282 -21.98 -5.93 -9.67
CA LYS A 282 -23.04 -5.49 -10.59
C LYS A 282 -22.66 -4.27 -11.40
N ASN A 283 -21.84 -3.37 -10.83
CA ASN A 283 -21.45 -2.12 -11.47
C ASN A 283 -20.09 -2.20 -12.18
N ASN A 284 -19.42 -3.34 -12.11
CA ASN A 284 -18.11 -3.57 -12.72
C ASN A 284 -18.19 -4.67 -13.77
N GLU A 285 -19.22 -4.63 -14.63
CA GLU A 285 -19.35 -5.58 -15.72
C GLU A 285 -18.15 -5.51 -16.65
N TYR A 286 -17.72 -6.67 -17.06
CA TYR A 286 -16.61 -6.91 -17.97
C TYR A 286 -16.69 -6.09 -19.25
N GLY A 287 -15.56 -5.49 -19.66
CA GLY A 287 -15.42 -4.77 -20.94
C GLY A 287 -15.87 -3.32 -20.93
N GLN A 288 -16.28 -2.76 -19.81
CA GLN A 288 -16.57 -1.33 -19.72
C GLN A 288 -15.28 -0.53 -19.50
N PHE A 289 -15.00 0.39 -20.40
CA PHE A 289 -14.15 1.54 -20.12
C PHE A 289 -14.94 2.41 -19.13
N ASN A 290 -14.31 2.92 -18.09
CA ASN A 290 -14.88 3.68 -16.98
C ASN A 290 -15.55 2.81 -15.93
N ARG A 291 -14.80 1.88 -15.35
CA ARG A 291 -15.23 1.18 -14.13
C ARG A 291 -15.43 2.17 -13.00
N LYS A 292 -16.35 1.83 -12.10
CA LYS A 292 -16.61 2.63 -10.93
C LYS A 292 -15.39 2.65 -10.00
N GLN A 293 -15.05 3.81 -9.50
CA GLN A 293 -14.06 4.02 -8.47
C GLN A 293 -14.71 3.90 -7.09
N TYR A 294 -14.00 3.36 -6.12
CA TYR A 294 -14.51 3.10 -4.78
C TYR A 294 -13.65 3.74 -3.71
N ASN A 295 -14.29 4.43 -2.76
CA ASN A 295 -13.67 5.03 -1.58
C ASN A 295 -12.56 6.03 -1.91
N VAL A 296 -12.72 6.80 -2.97
CA VAL A 296 -11.76 7.82 -3.41
C VAL A 296 -12.38 9.20 -3.58
N ASN A 297 -13.70 9.31 -3.43
CA ASN A 297 -14.44 10.57 -3.48
C ASN A 297 -15.53 10.56 -2.41
N TYR A 298 -15.97 11.74 -1.99
CA TYR A 298 -17.14 11.84 -1.14
C TYR A 298 -18.43 11.65 -1.93
N GLY A 299 -19.31 10.81 -1.38
CA GLY A 299 -20.63 10.53 -1.95
C GLY A 299 -20.57 9.60 -3.17
N THR A 300 -21.76 9.23 -3.65
CA THR A 300 -21.94 8.32 -4.78
C THR A 300 -22.37 9.06 -6.03
N THR A 301 -21.68 8.79 -7.13
CA THR A 301 -22.00 9.30 -8.47
C THR A 301 -22.17 8.14 -9.46
N SER A 302 -22.37 8.44 -10.74
CA SER A 302 -22.34 7.40 -11.77
C SER A 302 -20.96 6.72 -11.90
N THR A 303 -19.90 7.41 -11.50
CA THR A 303 -18.51 6.98 -11.64
C THR A 303 -17.82 6.62 -10.32
N THR A 304 -18.43 6.97 -9.17
CA THR A 304 -17.86 6.70 -7.84
C THR A 304 -18.88 6.04 -6.93
N ALA A 305 -18.43 5.30 -5.94
CA ALA A 305 -19.24 4.71 -4.88
C ALA A 305 -18.43 4.58 -3.59
N GLU A 306 -19.14 4.45 -2.46
CA GLU A 306 -18.56 4.14 -1.17
C GLU A 306 -18.96 2.71 -0.77
N LEU A 307 -17.97 1.94 -0.31
CA LEU A 307 -18.15 0.60 0.19
C LEU A 307 -17.33 0.42 1.48
N LEU A 308 -17.81 -0.40 2.38
CA LEU A 308 -17.00 -0.81 3.52
C LEU A 308 -15.77 -1.56 3.02
N PRO A 309 -14.56 -1.25 3.55
CA PRO A 309 -13.35 -1.99 3.23
C PRO A 309 -13.55 -3.48 3.46
N ARG A 310 -13.16 -4.28 2.48
CA ARG A 310 -13.27 -5.74 2.57
C ARG A 310 -11.98 -6.33 3.10
N GLU A 311 -12.08 -7.10 4.18
CA GLU A 311 -10.94 -7.77 4.80
C GLU A 311 -11.02 -9.29 4.63
N ILE A 312 -9.89 -9.89 4.27
CA ILE A 312 -9.68 -11.34 4.20
C ILE A 312 -8.44 -11.68 5.03
N VAL A 313 -8.53 -12.75 5.78
CA VAL A 313 -7.41 -13.29 6.57
C VAL A 313 -6.89 -14.55 5.89
N TYR A 314 -5.64 -14.52 5.44
CA TYR A 314 -4.94 -15.68 4.88
C TYR A 314 -4.03 -16.30 5.94
N VAL A 315 -4.07 -17.60 6.07
CA VAL A 315 -3.24 -18.37 7.01
C VAL A 315 -2.14 -19.08 6.25
N LEU A 316 -0.91 -18.66 6.50
CA LEU A 316 0.30 -19.30 6.01
C LEU A 316 0.84 -20.25 7.08
N LYS A 317 1.02 -21.52 6.73
CA LYS A 317 1.76 -22.47 7.55
C LYS A 317 3.08 -22.83 6.89
N VAL A 318 4.14 -22.80 7.67
CA VAL A 318 5.50 -23.10 7.22
C VAL A 318 6.01 -24.40 7.84
N LYS A 319 6.96 -25.05 7.17
CA LYS A 319 7.61 -26.26 7.68
C LYS A 319 8.62 -25.94 8.80
N ASP A 320 9.39 -24.86 8.62
CA ASP A 320 10.38 -24.38 9.59
C ASP A 320 9.86 -23.15 10.36
N PRO A 321 9.61 -23.25 11.68
CA PRO A 321 9.13 -22.13 12.50
C PRO A 321 10.10 -20.96 12.59
N LEU A 322 11.42 -21.19 12.39
CA LEU A 322 12.42 -20.13 12.46
C LEU A 322 12.20 -19.07 11.38
N LYS A 323 11.70 -19.46 10.21
CA LYS A 323 11.41 -18.52 9.13
C LYS A 323 10.40 -17.46 9.54
N LEU A 324 9.38 -17.80 10.35
CA LEU A 324 8.40 -16.82 10.84
C LEU A 324 8.98 -15.86 11.88
N SER A 325 10.07 -16.21 12.55
CA SER A 325 10.70 -15.32 13.54
C SER A 325 11.37 -14.11 12.89
N TYR A 326 11.67 -14.20 11.60
CA TYR A 326 12.33 -13.12 10.85
C TYR A 326 11.42 -12.47 9.82
N LEU A 327 10.16 -12.92 9.69
CA LEU A 327 9.20 -12.36 8.75
C LEU A 327 8.54 -11.11 9.32
N THR A 328 8.71 -10.00 8.63
CA THR A 328 8.04 -8.71 8.89
C THR A 328 7.35 -8.20 7.62
N LEU A 329 6.60 -7.11 7.72
CA LEU A 329 5.99 -6.46 6.55
C LEU A 329 7.03 -5.92 5.55
N GLU A 330 8.30 -5.72 5.96
CA GLU A 330 9.38 -5.33 5.06
C GLU A 330 10.00 -6.52 4.30
N ASP A 331 9.74 -7.75 4.73
CA ASP A 331 10.26 -8.96 4.09
C ASP A 331 9.32 -9.54 3.03
N ILE A 332 8.15 -8.96 2.89
CA ILE A 332 7.17 -9.31 1.87
C ILE A 332 7.10 -8.21 0.81
N ASP A 333 6.65 -8.58 -0.38
CA ASP A 333 6.44 -7.66 -1.48
C ASP A 333 4.96 -7.70 -1.91
N PRO A 334 4.11 -6.90 -1.28
CA PRO A 334 2.78 -6.64 -1.81
C PRO A 334 2.90 -5.81 -3.07
N PHE A 335 2.28 -6.24 -4.15
CA PHE A 335 2.32 -5.55 -5.42
C PHE A 335 0.99 -5.62 -6.15
N VAL A 336 0.78 -4.68 -7.03
CA VAL A 336 -0.33 -4.71 -7.97
C VAL A 336 0.17 -4.97 -9.38
N MET A 337 -0.69 -5.55 -10.21
CA MET A 337 -0.32 -5.93 -11.56
C MET A 337 -1.42 -5.54 -12.53
N LYS A 338 -1.02 -4.92 -13.66
CA LYS A 338 -1.92 -4.72 -14.80
C LYS A 338 -1.41 -5.43 -16.04
N LEU A 339 -2.33 -5.89 -16.87
CA LEU A 339 -2.03 -6.34 -18.22
C LEU A 339 -2.23 -5.18 -19.18
N TYR A 340 -1.19 -4.88 -19.95
CA TYR A 340 -1.26 -3.96 -21.05
C TYR A 340 -0.99 -4.72 -22.36
N GLY A 341 -2.05 -5.01 -23.08
CA GLY A 341 -1.98 -5.98 -24.19
C GLY A 341 -1.60 -7.38 -23.64
N ASN A 342 -0.47 -7.92 -24.12
CA ASN A 342 0.05 -9.20 -23.62
C ASN A 342 1.23 -9.03 -22.64
N VAL A 343 1.46 -7.82 -22.16
CA VAL A 343 2.59 -7.49 -21.28
C VAL A 343 2.09 -7.35 -19.86
N ARG A 344 2.60 -8.20 -18.97
CA ARG A 344 2.40 -8.09 -17.52
C ARG A 344 3.27 -6.96 -16.98
N ARG A 345 2.64 -6.02 -16.26
CA ARG A 345 3.32 -4.93 -15.56
C ARG A 345 3.05 -5.06 -14.08
N GLU A 346 4.10 -5.30 -13.32
CA GLU A 346 4.07 -5.38 -11.87
C GLU A 346 4.51 -4.04 -11.28
N ILE A 347 3.76 -3.49 -10.33
CA ILE A 347 4.02 -2.23 -9.64
C ILE A 347 4.36 -2.59 -8.19
N HIS A 348 5.60 -2.40 -7.83
CA HIS A 348 6.16 -2.79 -6.53
C HIS A 348 6.42 -1.58 -5.65
N THR A 349 6.52 -1.82 -4.35
CA THR A 349 7.02 -0.83 -3.41
C THR A 349 8.54 -0.65 -3.57
N PHE A 350 9.05 0.55 -3.32
CA PHE A 350 10.47 0.84 -3.47
C PHE A 350 11.39 -0.02 -2.57
N PRO A 351 11.03 -0.38 -1.33
CA PRO A 351 11.83 -1.30 -0.52
C PRO A 351 12.10 -2.64 -1.19
N TYR A 352 11.19 -3.10 -2.03
CA TYR A 352 11.36 -4.32 -2.81
C TYR A 352 11.98 -4.03 -4.18
N ARG A 353 13.30 -3.94 -4.26
CA ARG A 353 14.05 -3.59 -5.48
C ARG A 353 14.42 -4.79 -6.35
N LYS A 354 13.65 -5.84 -6.39
CA LYS A 354 13.90 -6.94 -7.34
C LYS A 354 13.34 -6.57 -8.69
N VAL A 355 14.22 -6.47 -9.66
CA VAL A 355 13.94 -6.03 -11.03
C VAL A 355 13.13 -7.09 -11.76
N ASP A 356 12.00 -6.71 -12.33
CA ASP A 356 11.41 -7.47 -13.42
C ASP A 356 12.27 -7.26 -14.66
N ALA A 357 12.75 -8.33 -15.29
CA ALA A 357 13.69 -8.31 -16.42
C ALA A 357 13.19 -7.51 -17.66
N LEU A 358 11.90 -7.19 -17.71
CA LEU A 358 11.30 -6.44 -18.82
C LEU A 358 11.41 -4.92 -18.67
N TYR A 359 11.76 -4.42 -17.49
CA TYR A 359 11.78 -3.00 -17.23
C TYR A 359 12.87 -2.62 -16.26
N GLU A 360 13.78 -1.81 -16.68
CA GLU A 360 14.75 -1.13 -15.82
C GLU A 360 14.02 0.00 -15.08
N ASN A 361 14.28 0.27 -13.84
CA ASN A 361 13.78 1.40 -13.04
C ASN A 361 12.25 1.46 -12.76
N LYS A 362 11.70 0.45 -12.12
CA LYS A 362 10.26 0.32 -11.94
C LYS A 362 9.69 0.66 -10.61
N TYR A 363 10.51 1.07 -9.73
CA TYR A 363 10.10 1.44 -8.39
C TYR A 363 9.85 2.93 -8.27
N ILE A 364 10.41 3.69 -9.21
CA ILE A 364 10.33 5.14 -9.30
C ILE A 364 10.08 5.57 -10.75
N ASP A 365 9.44 6.71 -10.92
CA ASP A 365 9.23 7.36 -12.21
C ASP A 365 10.44 8.19 -12.66
N VAL A 366 10.28 8.92 -13.75
CA VAL A 366 11.30 9.81 -14.32
C VAL A 366 11.68 10.99 -13.41
N GLN A 367 10.87 11.27 -12.38
CA GLN A 367 11.11 12.32 -11.39
C GLN A 367 11.63 11.77 -10.06
N ASN A 368 11.98 10.49 -10.01
CA ASN A 368 12.37 9.74 -8.83
C ASN A 368 11.27 9.57 -7.78
N LEU A 369 9.99 9.77 -8.13
CA LEU A 369 8.87 9.48 -7.24
C LEU A 369 8.49 7.99 -7.30
N PRO A 370 8.11 7.37 -6.18
CA PRO A 370 7.80 5.95 -6.16
C PRO A 370 6.44 5.67 -6.78
N TRP A 371 6.28 4.52 -7.43
CA TRP A 371 4.98 4.05 -7.92
C TRP A 371 4.07 3.51 -6.83
N ALA A 372 4.61 3.29 -5.65
CA ALA A 372 3.86 2.83 -4.50
C ALA A 372 4.46 3.38 -3.20
N LEU A 373 3.60 3.76 -2.27
CA LEU A 373 3.96 4.20 -0.93
C LEU A 373 3.56 3.13 0.10
N VAL A 374 4.43 2.93 1.09
CA VAL A 374 4.14 2.11 2.26
C VAL A 374 4.04 3.01 3.48
N ILE A 375 2.85 3.13 4.02
CA ILE A 375 2.54 4.00 5.16
C ILE A 375 2.32 3.14 6.40
N PRO A 376 3.13 3.27 7.46
CA PRO A 376 2.98 2.46 8.67
C PRO A 376 1.85 2.98 9.57
N SER A 377 0.63 2.98 9.02
CA SER A 377 -0.60 3.40 9.69
C SER A 377 -1.81 2.71 9.07
N GLY A 378 -2.58 2.01 9.87
CA GLY A 378 -3.84 1.38 9.44
C GLY A 378 -5.02 2.35 9.36
N SER A 379 -4.86 3.58 9.81
CA SER A 379 -5.86 4.65 9.75
C SER A 379 -5.48 5.78 8.77
N PHE A 380 -4.50 5.55 7.90
CA PHE A 380 -4.07 6.53 6.91
C PHE A 380 -5.22 6.96 5.99
N TRP A 381 -5.46 8.27 5.92
CA TRP A 381 -6.42 8.87 5.01
C TRP A 381 -5.74 9.11 3.66
N HIS A 382 -5.97 8.23 2.70
CA HIS A 382 -5.39 8.40 1.37
C HIS A 382 -6.01 9.61 0.65
N PRO A 383 -5.30 10.24 -0.30
CA PRO A 383 -5.83 11.36 -1.09
C PRO A 383 -7.10 10.98 -1.84
N LEU A 384 -7.99 11.93 -2.05
CA LEU A 384 -9.14 11.77 -2.95
C LEU A 384 -8.64 11.67 -4.40
N HIS A 385 -9.44 11.07 -5.26
CA HIS A 385 -9.13 10.93 -6.67
C HIS A 385 -8.79 12.27 -7.31
N GLY A 386 -7.64 12.32 -7.98
CA GLY A 386 -7.08 13.51 -8.60
C GLY A 386 -6.55 14.56 -7.62
N GLN A 387 -6.48 14.25 -6.32
CA GLN A 387 -5.85 15.13 -5.33
C GLN A 387 -4.42 14.66 -5.07
N ASN A 388 -3.46 15.44 -5.54
CA ASN A 388 -2.05 15.16 -5.38
C ASN A 388 -1.64 14.98 -3.90
N ILE A 389 -0.77 14.03 -3.59
CA ILE A 389 -0.35 13.73 -2.21
C ILE A 389 0.52 14.81 -1.59
N GLY A 390 1.41 15.40 -2.39
CA GLY A 390 2.40 16.34 -1.91
C GLY A 390 1.99 17.79 -2.07
N PHE A 391 2.98 18.68 -1.93
CA PHE A 391 2.81 20.06 -2.31
C PHE A 391 3.85 20.48 -3.31
N ARG A 392 3.43 21.35 -4.22
CA ARG A 392 4.30 22.09 -5.11
C ARG A 392 4.18 23.56 -4.78
N MET A 393 5.30 24.25 -4.63
CA MET A 393 5.31 25.70 -4.53
C MET A 393 5.00 26.31 -5.90
N ARG A 394 3.78 26.81 -6.09
CA ARG A 394 3.47 27.69 -7.23
C ARG A 394 3.75 29.13 -6.81
N LYS A 395 4.59 29.80 -7.60
CA LYS A 395 4.59 31.26 -7.60
C LYS A 395 3.32 31.71 -8.31
N ASP A 396 2.42 32.38 -7.61
CA ASP A 396 1.36 33.07 -8.30
C ASP A 396 2.01 34.10 -9.20
N TYR A 397 1.71 34.03 -10.50
CA TYR A 397 2.30 34.89 -11.51
C TYR A 397 2.05 36.40 -11.23
N ASN A 398 1.03 36.74 -10.45
CA ASN A 398 0.64 38.10 -10.18
C ASN A 398 1.19 38.66 -8.85
N GLU A 399 1.48 37.83 -7.84
CA GLU A 399 1.81 38.29 -6.50
C GLU A 399 3.10 37.72 -5.90
N GLY A 400 3.75 36.74 -6.56
CA GLY A 400 4.95 36.07 -6.04
C GLY A 400 4.70 35.20 -4.81
N ILE A 401 3.45 34.83 -4.57
CA ILE A 401 3.03 34.02 -3.43
C ILE A 401 3.23 32.54 -3.76
N GLU A 402 3.91 31.82 -2.87
CA GLU A 402 4.04 30.38 -2.94
C GLU A 402 2.80 29.74 -2.32
N ILE A 403 2.04 29.02 -3.13
CA ILE A 403 0.85 28.30 -2.67
C ILE A 403 1.21 26.84 -2.49
N LEU A 404 0.93 26.32 -1.30
CA LEU A 404 1.09 24.89 -0.98
C LEU A 404 -0.17 24.13 -1.42
N PHE A 405 0.03 23.02 -2.14
CA PHE A 405 -1.06 22.15 -2.58
C PHE A 405 -0.82 20.72 -2.11
N GLY A 406 -1.91 19.96 -2.03
CA GLY A 406 -1.88 18.54 -1.85
C GLY A 406 -2.48 18.07 -0.54
N ALA A 407 -2.79 16.78 -0.52
CA ALA A 407 -3.44 16.14 0.60
C ALA A 407 -2.60 16.21 1.89
N TYR A 408 -1.26 16.21 1.75
CA TYR A 408 -0.30 16.26 2.85
C TYR A 408 0.74 17.36 2.62
N SER A 409 0.31 18.60 2.78
CA SER A 409 1.12 19.80 2.47
C SER A 409 1.37 20.72 3.68
N LYS A 410 1.09 20.25 4.91
CA LYS A 410 1.30 21.05 6.12
C LYS A 410 2.78 21.27 6.38
N LYS A 411 3.21 22.52 6.41
CA LYS A 411 4.61 22.91 6.64
C LYS A 411 5.18 22.28 7.92
N GLY A 412 6.36 21.69 7.84
CA GLY A 412 7.03 20.93 8.90
C GLY A 412 6.62 19.44 8.93
N HIS A 413 5.55 19.08 8.24
CA HIS A 413 4.96 17.75 8.19
C HIS A 413 4.39 17.49 6.78
N ALA A 414 5.13 17.86 5.73
CA ALA A 414 4.66 17.70 4.37
C ALA A 414 5.38 16.56 3.64
N PHE A 415 4.64 15.85 2.77
CA PHE A 415 5.23 14.85 1.89
C PHE A 415 6.42 15.41 1.09
N GLY A 416 6.28 16.65 0.57
CA GLY A 416 7.34 17.31 -0.18
C GLY A 416 8.61 17.58 0.63
N GLU A 417 8.49 17.88 1.93
CA GLU A 417 9.66 18.05 2.80
C GLU A 417 10.38 16.72 3.05
N TRP A 418 9.61 15.64 3.22
CA TRP A 418 10.14 14.29 3.32
C TRP A 418 10.82 13.82 2.02
N SER A 419 10.24 14.13 0.86
CA SER A 419 10.80 13.72 -0.44
C SER A 419 12.15 14.39 -0.76
N VAL A 420 12.40 15.59 -0.23
CA VAL A 420 13.68 16.32 -0.35
C VAL A 420 14.72 15.79 0.63
N ASP A 421 14.30 15.44 1.85
CA ASP A 421 15.18 14.87 2.87
C ASP A 421 14.38 13.86 3.71
N ARG A 422 14.70 12.59 3.54
CA ARG A 422 14.03 11.47 4.24
C ARG A 422 14.06 11.53 5.77
N ASN A 423 14.88 12.41 6.36
CA ASN A 423 14.95 12.61 7.80
C ASN A 423 14.01 13.73 8.28
N ASN A 424 13.46 14.51 7.35
CA ASN A 424 12.50 15.57 7.65
C ASN A 424 11.07 15.05 7.51
N ALA A 425 10.15 15.61 8.28
CA ALA A 425 8.71 15.33 8.19
C ALA A 425 8.38 13.82 8.14
N ILE A 426 9.11 12.98 8.89
CA ILE A 426 8.93 11.51 8.91
C ILE A 426 7.55 11.06 9.41
N ASP A 427 6.75 12.00 9.86
CA ASP A 427 5.38 11.87 10.38
C ASP A 427 4.33 12.49 9.45
N TRP A 428 4.72 12.92 8.25
CA TRP A 428 3.85 13.63 7.29
C TRP A 428 2.50 12.95 7.03
N TYR A 429 2.47 11.63 7.14
CA TYR A 429 1.31 10.80 6.85
C TYR A 429 0.27 10.72 7.99
N LEU A 430 0.51 11.38 9.12
CA LEU A 430 -0.46 11.40 10.20
C LEU A 430 -1.70 12.23 9.81
N ASN A 431 -2.88 11.72 10.15
CA ASN A 431 -4.14 12.32 9.78
C ASN A 431 -4.30 13.77 10.29
N ASP A 432 -3.61 14.14 11.38
CA ASP A 432 -3.56 15.52 11.92
C ASP A 432 -2.91 16.53 10.96
N TYR A 433 -2.18 16.03 9.97
CA TYR A 433 -1.50 16.87 8.98
C TYR A 433 -2.17 16.84 7.61
N ALA A 434 -3.24 16.04 7.47
CA ALA A 434 -4.00 15.96 6.25
C ALA A 434 -4.77 17.26 5.96
N THR A 435 -4.82 17.63 4.69
CA THR A 435 -5.61 18.77 4.21
C THR A 435 -7.08 18.38 4.13
N GLU A 436 -7.93 19.09 4.84
CA GLU A 436 -9.36 18.82 4.82
C GLU A 436 -9.95 18.98 3.42
N GLY A 437 -10.84 18.06 3.04
CA GLY A 437 -11.46 18.04 1.71
C GLY A 437 -10.57 17.48 0.60
N GLN A 438 -9.33 17.05 0.90
CA GLN A 438 -8.43 16.43 -0.08
C GLN A 438 -8.09 14.96 0.24
N VAL A 439 -8.60 14.43 1.34
CA VAL A 439 -8.37 13.04 1.77
C VAL A 439 -9.68 12.32 2.03
N TYR A 440 -9.69 11.03 1.79
CA TYR A 440 -10.79 10.14 2.16
C TYR A 440 -10.65 9.76 3.64
N LYS A 441 -11.68 10.04 4.43
CA LYS A 441 -11.71 9.76 5.88
C LYS A 441 -12.49 8.46 6.13
N TRP A 442 -11.87 7.54 6.85
CA TRP A 442 -12.48 6.26 7.24
C TRP A 442 -13.42 6.39 8.43
#